data_e1681fb921aa6f1b331926b59b4a4c89
#
_entry.id   e1681fb921aa6f1b331926b59b4a4c89
#
_cell.length_a   1.000
_cell.length_b   1.000
_cell.length_c   1.000
_cell.angle_alpha   90.00
_cell.angle_beta   90.00
_cell.angle_gamma   90.00
#
_symmetry.space_group_name_H-M   'P 1'
#
loop_
_entity.id
_entity.type
_entity.pdbx_description
1 polymer ?
#
loop_
_entity_poly.entity_id
_entity_poly.type
_entity_poly.pdbx_seq_one_letter_code
_entity_poly.pdbx_strand_id
1 'polypeptide(L)'
;MNRLIRITKPEDVFPQYRNTPISMLLEYHNLNREFETYSQAQMLISMCMDNRKHLNIPDNFAFILRSGGGNLTYSEFKVSFAVAIGNVKYIAIIAHNKCGMVNLVSKKAQFIDGLVEKAGWSREKAEEHFKHYSPMFEIGNEIDFVLSEAKRLRTVYPQITVVPMYYKVEDNH
;
A
#
# COMPACT_ATOMS: atom_id res chain seq x y z
N MET A 1 -6.16 9.60 -20.98
CA MET A 1 -5.09 10.35 -20.27
C MET A 1 -4.29 9.35 -19.43
N ASN A 2 -2.97 9.31 -19.58
CA ASN A 2 -2.13 8.43 -18.77
C ASN A 2 -2.08 8.98 -17.34
N ARG A 3 -2.58 8.22 -16.36
CA ARG A 3 -2.63 8.60 -14.94
C ARG A 3 -1.35 8.23 -14.18
N LEU A 4 -0.42 7.54 -14.82
CA LEU A 4 0.82 7.06 -14.22
C LEU A 4 2.01 7.78 -14.84
N ILE A 5 2.94 8.19 -13.99
CA ILE A 5 4.23 8.73 -14.39
C ILE A 5 5.30 7.76 -13.87
N ARG A 6 6.14 7.28 -14.76
CA ARG A 6 7.27 6.42 -14.39
C ARG A 6 8.40 7.30 -13.87
N ILE A 7 8.96 6.91 -12.73
CA ILE A 7 10.10 7.62 -12.13
C ILE A 7 11.39 6.90 -12.54
N THR A 8 12.16 7.52 -13.42
CA THR A 8 13.42 7.00 -13.94
C THR A 8 14.61 7.93 -13.65
N LYS A 9 14.34 9.14 -13.22
CA LYS A 9 15.31 10.17 -12.84
C LYS A 9 14.68 11.13 -11.83
N PRO A 10 15.47 11.88 -11.04
CA PRO A 10 14.94 12.77 -10.01
C PRO A 10 13.96 13.84 -10.53
N GLU A 11 14.15 14.29 -11.77
CA GLU A 11 13.29 15.32 -12.39
C GLU A 11 11.87 14.84 -12.66
N ASP A 12 11.64 13.50 -12.75
CA ASP A 12 10.31 12.92 -12.93
C ASP A 12 9.45 13.04 -11.65
N VAL A 13 10.08 13.29 -10.51
CA VAL A 13 9.37 13.54 -9.24
C VAL A 13 8.71 14.92 -9.30
N PHE A 14 7.41 14.97 -9.01
CA PHE A 14 6.67 16.25 -8.99
C PHE A 14 7.36 17.27 -8.08
N PRO A 15 7.48 18.55 -8.51
CA PRO A 15 8.22 19.59 -7.78
C PRO A 15 7.85 19.70 -6.30
N GLN A 16 6.55 19.57 -5.96
CA GLN A 16 6.06 19.67 -4.57
C GLN A 16 6.53 18.53 -3.67
N TYR A 17 7.05 17.42 -4.21
CA TYR A 17 7.54 16.28 -3.42
C TYR A 17 9.07 16.19 -3.39
N ARG A 18 9.78 17.04 -4.14
CA ARG A 18 11.25 17.06 -4.14
C ARG A 18 11.79 17.47 -2.77
N ASN A 19 12.91 16.88 -2.38
CA ASN A 19 13.52 17.09 -1.07
C ASN A 19 12.60 16.73 0.12
N THR A 20 11.71 15.77 -0.06
CA THR A 20 10.84 15.22 0.98
C THR A 20 11.05 13.71 1.08
N PRO A 21 10.57 13.05 2.15
CA PRO A 21 10.58 11.59 2.27
C PRO A 21 9.93 10.86 1.08
N ILE A 22 9.03 11.52 0.36
CA ILE A 22 8.40 10.97 -0.86
C ILE A 22 9.43 10.82 -1.99
N SER A 23 10.22 11.87 -2.28
CA SER A 23 11.29 11.75 -3.29
C SER A 23 12.36 10.77 -2.84
N MET A 24 12.72 10.78 -1.57
CA MET A 24 13.73 9.84 -1.03
C MET A 24 13.30 8.38 -1.19
N LEU A 25 12.03 8.04 -0.92
CA LEU A 25 11.49 6.70 -1.20
C LEU A 25 11.69 6.30 -2.66
N LEU A 26 11.31 7.18 -3.60
CA LEU A 26 11.44 6.93 -5.02
C LEU A 26 12.90 6.84 -5.48
N GLU A 27 13.77 7.67 -4.93
CA GLU A 27 15.20 7.66 -5.21
C GLU A 27 15.88 6.39 -4.69
N TYR A 28 15.58 5.96 -3.47
CA TYR A 28 16.10 4.70 -2.92
C TYR A 28 15.65 3.50 -3.76
N HIS A 29 14.35 3.43 -4.04
CA HIS A 29 13.78 2.25 -4.67
C HIS A 29 14.09 2.18 -6.17
N ASN A 30 13.91 3.29 -6.90
CA ASN A 30 14.01 3.31 -8.37
C ASN A 30 15.36 3.77 -8.90
N LEU A 31 16.09 4.61 -8.15
CA LEU A 31 17.26 5.32 -8.67
C LEU A 31 18.58 4.91 -7.98
N ASN A 32 18.54 3.87 -7.14
CA ASN A 32 19.71 3.35 -6.42
C ASN A 32 20.48 4.42 -5.61
N ARG A 33 19.74 5.36 -4.99
CA ARG A 33 20.35 6.32 -4.05
C ARG A 33 21.06 5.55 -2.93
N GLU A 34 22.22 6.00 -2.52
CA GLU A 34 22.94 5.47 -1.36
C GLU A 34 22.09 5.59 -0.09
N PHE A 35 22.11 4.53 0.74
CA PHE A 35 21.32 4.49 1.97
C PHE A 35 21.92 5.41 3.03
N GLU A 36 21.04 6.20 3.64
CA GLU A 36 21.34 7.00 4.82
C GLU A 36 20.90 6.24 6.08
N THR A 37 21.42 6.63 7.23
CA THR A 37 21.04 6.06 8.54
C THR A 37 19.93 6.91 9.16
N TYR A 38 18.86 6.25 9.63
CA TYR A 38 17.71 6.88 10.25
C TYR A 38 17.54 6.42 11.69
N SER A 39 17.40 7.38 12.63
CA SER A 39 17.06 7.13 14.03
C SER A 39 15.54 7.05 14.26
N GLN A 40 14.74 7.54 13.31
CA GLN A 40 13.28 7.54 13.38
C GLN A 40 12.68 7.49 11.96
N ALA A 41 11.47 6.95 11.86
CA ALA A 41 10.75 6.86 10.60
C ALA A 41 10.44 8.26 10.03
N GLN A 42 10.70 8.44 8.74
CA GLN A 42 10.45 9.67 8.01
C GLN A 42 9.04 9.72 7.43
N MET A 43 8.40 8.56 7.26
CA MET A 43 7.09 8.44 6.64
C MET A 43 6.38 7.15 7.03
N LEU A 44 5.11 7.05 6.66
CA LEU A 44 4.34 5.81 6.66
C LEU A 44 4.17 5.32 5.21
N ILE A 45 4.40 4.05 4.99
CA ILE A 45 4.14 3.38 3.71
C ILE A 45 3.03 2.35 3.93
N SER A 46 1.94 2.46 3.15
CA SER A 46 0.93 1.42 3.03
C SER A 46 1.09 0.69 1.71
N MET A 47 1.12 -0.64 1.77
CA MET A 47 1.20 -1.48 0.58
C MET A 47 0.49 -2.81 0.79
N CYS A 48 0.18 -3.51 -0.30
CA CYS A 48 -0.44 -4.81 -0.22
C CYS A 48 0.47 -5.84 0.48
N MET A 49 -0.15 -6.84 1.10
CA MET A 49 0.53 -8.00 1.69
C MET A 49 1.23 -8.91 0.66
N ASP A 50 1.03 -8.67 -0.62
CA ASP A 50 1.60 -9.43 -1.73
C ASP A 50 3.12 -9.52 -1.61
N ASN A 51 3.64 -10.74 -1.58
CA ASN A 51 5.06 -11.03 -1.36
C ASN A 51 5.97 -10.79 -2.58
N ARG A 52 5.39 -10.49 -3.74
CA ARG A 52 6.15 -10.17 -4.96
C ARG A 52 6.74 -8.75 -4.95
N LYS A 53 6.46 -7.98 -3.89
CA LYS A 53 6.90 -6.59 -3.76
C LYS A 53 7.86 -6.40 -2.61
N HIS A 54 9.01 -5.88 -2.93
CA HIS A 54 10.02 -5.49 -1.96
C HIS A 54 10.47 -4.06 -2.24
N LEU A 55 10.46 -3.23 -1.21
CA LEU A 55 11.00 -1.88 -1.32
C LEU A 55 12.49 -1.92 -0.97
N ASN A 56 13.29 -1.30 -1.83
CA ASN A 56 14.71 -1.06 -1.57
C ASN A 56 14.84 0.27 -0.83
N ILE A 57 14.79 0.22 0.50
CA ILE A 57 14.85 1.39 1.39
C ILE A 57 15.73 1.08 2.60
N PRO A 58 16.38 2.09 3.21
CA PRO A 58 17.19 1.88 4.41
C PRO A 58 16.36 1.47 5.63
N ASP A 59 17.02 0.84 6.59
CA ASP A 59 16.43 0.51 7.88
C ASP A 59 15.94 1.78 8.60
N ASN A 60 14.85 1.65 9.34
CA ASN A 60 14.19 2.72 10.08
C ASN A 60 13.67 3.91 9.24
N PHE A 61 13.75 3.84 7.90
CA PHE A 61 13.27 4.92 7.05
C PHE A 61 11.74 5.13 7.14
N ALA A 62 10.97 4.05 7.29
CA ALA A 62 9.51 4.16 7.27
C ALA A 62 8.81 3.16 8.20
N PHE A 63 7.66 3.56 8.76
CA PHE A 63 6.66 2.58 9.17
C PHE A 63 6.07 1.90 7.95
N ILE A 64 5.92 0.58 7.96
CA ILE A 64 5.33 -0.16 6.83
C ILE A 64 4.09 -0.91 7.32
N LEU A 65 2.94 -0.56 6.74
CA LEU A 65 1.68 -1.29 6.92
C LEU A 65 1.39 -2.13 5.68
N ARG A 66 1.25 -3.43 5.87
CA ARG A 66 0.82 -4.35 4.82
C ARG A 66 -0.57 -4.88 5.11
N SER A 67 -1.47 -4.73 4.13
CA SER A 67 -2.85 -5.22 4.21
C SER A 67 -3.34 -5.67 2.83
N GLY A 68 -4.50 -6.31 2.75
CA GLY A 68 -5.10 -6.64 1.46
C GLY A 68 -5.31 -5.39 0.61
N GLY A 69 -4.72 -5.37 -0.61
CA GLY A 69 -4.79 -4.21 -1.52
C GLY A 69 -4.08 -2.94 -1.05
N GLY A 70 -3.47 -2.92 0.13
CA GLY A 70 -2.97 -1.69 0.76
C GLY A 70 -4.08 -0.86 1.43
N ASN A 71 -5.24 -1.46 1.68
CA ASN A 71 -6.39 -0.80 2.29
C ASN A 71 -6.12 -0.45 3.75
N LEU A 72 -6.25 0.83 4.10
CA LEU A 72 -6.03 1.35 5.45
C LEU A 72 -7.32 1.58 6.25
N THR A 73 -8.50 1.40 5.66
CA THR A 73 -9.79 1.65 6.33
C THR A 73 -9.90 0.93 7.67
N TYR A 74 -9.40 -0.30 7.76
CA TYR A 74 -9.41 -1.10 8.98
C TYR A 74 -8.08 -1.03 9.78
N SER A 75 -7.23 -0.09 9.44
CA SER A 75 -5.94 0.15 10.09
C SER A 75 -5.78 1.60 10.59
N GLU A 76 -6.88 2.34 10.74
CA GLU A 76 -6.84 3.77 11.08
C GLU A 76 -6.10 4.07 12.37
N PHE A 77 -6.26 3.22 13.40
CA PHE A 77 -5.49 3.40 14.64
C PHE A 77 -3.97 3.31 14.40
N LYS A 78 -3.51 2.43 13.53
CA LYS A 78 -2.09 2.30 13.18
C LYS A 78 -1.57 3.53 12.43
N VAL A 79 -2.41 4.10 11.56
CA VAL A 79 -2.10 5.35 10.86
C VAL A 79 -2.02 6.50 11.85
N SER A 80 -3.02 6.64 12.74
CA SER A 80 -3.04 7.66 13.79
C SER A 80 -1.82 7.54 14.71
N PHE A 81 -1.42 6.32 15.07
CA PHE A 81 -0.22 6.09 15.89
C PHE A 81 1.05 6.58 15.18
N ALA A 82 1.23 6.25 13.90
CA ALA A 82 2.38 6.71 13.12
C ALA A 82 2.43 8.24 13.03
N VAL A 83 1.28 8.88 12.88
CA VAL A 83 1.17 10.34 12.84
C VAL A 83 1.42 10.97 14.22
N ALA A 84 0.71 10.52 15.26
CA ALA A 84 0.68 11.17 16.56
C ALA A 84 1.92 10.86 17.41
N ILE A 85 2.40 9.63 17.38
CA ILE A 85 3.53 9.16 18.19
C ILE A 85 4.80 9.07 17.34
N GLY A 86 4.69 8.53 16.12
CA GLY A 86 5.80 8.42 15.16
C GLY A 86 6.18 9.75 14.50
N ASN A 87 5.37 10.79 14.67
CA ASN A 87 5.59 12.15 14.13
C ASN A 87 5.79 12.16 12.59
N VAL A 88 5.23 11.22 11.87
CA VAL A 88 5.31 11.20 10.41
C VAL A 88 4.39 12.25 9.79
N LYS A 89 4.87 12.93 8.77
CA LYS A 89 4.11 13.95 8.01
C LYS A 89 3.82 13.54 6.57
N TYR A 90 4.27 12.36 6.18
CA TYR A 90 4.15 11.84 4.82
C TYR A 90 3.61 10.42 4.85
N ILE A 91 2.63 10.14 3.98
CA ILE A 91 2.07 8.80 3.77
C ILE A 91 2.13 8.47 2.29
N ALA A 92 2.77 7.38 1.93
CA ALA A 92 2.69 6.78 0.61
C ALA A 92 1.70 5.60 0.63
N ILE A 93 0.75 5.58 -0.29
CA ILE A 93 -0.15 4.44 -0.50
C ILE A 93 0.24 3.81 -1.83
N ILE A 94 0.75 2.58 -1.79
CA ILE A 94 1.31 1.91 -2.95
C ILE A 94 0.38 0.79 -3.40
N ALA A 95 -0.38 1.04 -4.46
CA ALA A 95 -1.09 0.00 -5.21
C ALA A 95 -0.13 -0.77 -6.13
N HIS A 96 -0.59 -1.88 -6.70
CA HIS A 96 0.21 -2.63 -7.66
C HIS A 96 -0.69 -3.38 -8.65
N ASN A 97 -0.17 -3.67 -9.82
CA ASN A 97 -0.88 -4.48 -10.81
C ASN A 97 -1.04 -5.94 -10.40
N LYS A 98 -2.05 -6.58 -10.96
CA LYS A 98 -2.39 -8.00 -10.68
C LYS A 98 -2.59 -8.27 -9.19
N CYS A 99 -3.25 -7.34 -8.50
CA CYS A 99 -3.55 -7.47 -7.08
C CYS A 99 -4.55 -8.59 -6.83
N GLY A 100 -4.24 -9.45 -5.84
CA GLY A 100 -5.13 -10.53 -5.45
C GLY A 100 -6.49 -10.08 -4.89
N MET A 101 -6.60 -8.81 -4.47
CA MET A 101 -7.83 -8.23 -3.91
C MET A 101 -8.78 -7.68 -4.97
N VAL A 102 -8.40 -7.67 -6.23
CA VAL A 102 -9.30 -7.33 -7.34
C VAL A 102 -10.17 -8.52 -7.68
N ASN A 103 -11.48 -8.28 -7.81
CA ASN A 103 -12.47 -9.28 -8.16
C ASN A 103 -12.46 -10.52 -7.25
N LEU A 104 -12.56 -10.31 -5.93
CA LEU A 104 -12.58 -11.40 -4.95
C LEU A 104 -13.73 -12.38 -5.16
N VAL A 105 -14.87 -11.91 -5.65
CA VAL A 105 -16.03 -12.77 -5.93
C VAL A 105 -15.69 -13.91 -6.90
N SER A 106 -14.86 -13.65 -7.90
CA SER A 106 -14.40 -14.70 -8.84
C SER A 106 -13.51 -15.76 -8.18
N LYS A 107 -12.96 -15.47 -7.02
CA LYS A 107 -12.08 -16.37 -6.26
C LYS A 107 -12.80 -17.10 -5.11
N LYS A 108 -14.12 -16.86 -4.95
CA LYS A 108 -14.90 -17.38 -3.81
C LYS A 108 -14.78 -18.90 -3.66
N ALA A 109 -15.02 -19.65 -4.74
CA ALA A 109 -14.95 -21.11 -4.70
C ALA A 109 -13.54 -21.59 -4.29
N GLN A 110 -12.51 -21.08 -4.95
CA GLN A 110 -11.11 -21.42 -4.66
C GLN A 110 -10.73 -21.09 -3.21
N PHE A 111 -11.21 -19.96 -2.69
CA PHE A 111 -10.95 -19.52 -1.31
C PHE A 111 -11.58 -20.48 -0.31
N ILE A 112 -12.86 -20.83 -0.51
CA ILE A 112 -13.60 -21.73 0.38
C ILE A 112 -12.98 -23.13 0.35
N ASP A 113 -12.77 -23.69 -0.85
CA ASP A 113 -12.14 -25.01 -1.01
C ASP A 113 -10.75 -25.04 -0.37
N GLY A 114 -9.96 -24.00 -0.55
CA GLY A 114 -8.64 -23.86 0.07
C GLY A 114 -8.67 -23.87 1.60
N LEU A 115 -9.65 -23.23 2.23
CA LEU A 115 -9.81 -23.26 3.70
C LEU A 115 -10.27 -24.63 4.19
N VAL A 116 -11.16 -25.30 3.46
CA VAL A 116 -11.61 -26.65 3.80
C VAL A 116 -10.46 -27.64 3.69
N GLU A 117 -9.76 -27.66 2.56
CA GLU A 117 -8.73 -28.66 2.25
C GLU A 117 -7.43 -28.43 3.04
N LYS A 118 -7.00 -27.16 3.20
CA LYS A 118 -5.68 -26.83 3.75
C LYS A 118 -5.71 -26.42 5.21
N ALA A 119 -6.83 -25.87 5.69
CA ALA A 119 -6.96 -25.39 7.06
C ALA A 119 -7.95 -26.21 7.92
N GLY A 120 -8.62 -27.21 7.33
CA GLY A 120 -9.56 -28.09 8.04
C GLY A 120 -10.85 -27.38 8.48
N TRP A 121 -11.24 -26.29 7.83
CA TRP A 121 -12.48 -25.60 8.18
C TRP A 121 -13.69 -26.34 7.64
N SER A 122 -14.85 -26.20 8.32
CA SER A 122 -16.10 -26.60 7.69
C SER A 122 -16.41 -25.65 6.51
N ARG A 123 -17.08 -26.17 5.49
CA ARG A 123 -17.48 -25.36 4.32
C ARG A 123 -18.35 -24.19 4.73
N GLU A 124 -19.32 -24.42 5.62
CA GLU A 124 -20.21 -23.38 6.15
C GLU A 124 -19.41 -22.23 6.79
N LYS A 125 -18.46 -22.54 7.67
CA LYS A 125 -17.58 -21.54 8.30
C LYS A 125 -16.76 -20.76 7.27
N ALA A 126 -16.23 -21.43 6.25
CA ALA A 126 -15.45 -20.79 5.20
C ALA A 126 -16.30 -19.87 4.33
N GLU A 127 -17.54 -20.25 4.02
CA GLU A 127 -18.50 -19.43 3.27
C GLU A 127 -18.91 -18.18 4.05
N GLU A 128 -19.25 -18.30 5.31
CA GLU A 128 -19.60 -17.19 6.19
C GLU A 128 -18.41 -16.23 6.33
N HIS A 129 -17.21 -16.75 6.51
CA HIS A 129 -15.99 -15.96 6.58
C HIS A 129 -15.75 -15.15 5.30
N PHE A 130 -15.85 -15.80 4.14
CA PHE A 130 -15.72 -15.10 2.86
C PHE A 130 -16.78 -14.01 2.71
N LYS A 131 -18.04 -14.34 2.97
CA LYS A 131 -19.17 -13.40 2.85
C LYS A 131 -18.99 -12.17 3.74
N HIS A 132 -18.50 -12.38 4.95
CA HIS A 132 -18.34 -11.30 5.95
C HIS A 132 -17.14 -10.40 5.60
N TYR A 133 -16.01 -10.97 5.25
CA TYR A 133 -14.74 -10.20 5.14
C TYR A 133 -14.38 -9.76 3.72
N SER A 134 -14.76 -10.52 2.68
CA SER A 134 -14.35 -10.16 1.32
C SER A 134 -14.76 -8.75 0.88
N PRO A 135 -15.96 -8.22 1.25
CA PRO A 135 -16.33 -6.85 0.89
C PRO A 135 -15.41 -5.78 1.51
N MET A 136 -14.77 -6.11 2.63
CA MET A 136 -13.86 -5.20 3.33
C MET A 136 -12.52 -5.03 2.59
N PHE A 137 -12.14 -5.98 1.74
CA PHE A 137 -10.86 -6.03 1.07
C PHE A 137 -10.95 -5.95 -0.46
N GLU A 138 -12.16 -6.07 -1.04
CA GLU A 138 -12.38 -5.88 -2.48
C GLU A 138 -12.01 -4.45 -2.87
N ILE A 139 -11.13 -4.30 -3.87
CA ILE A 139 -10.65 -2.99 -4.30
C ILE A 139 -11.07 -2.58 -5.72
N GLY A 140 -11.84 -3.41 -6.43
CA GLY A 140 -12.32 -3.10 -7.77
C GLY A 140 -11.20 -2.90 -8.81
N ASN A 141 -10.60 -1.71 -8.83
CA ASN A 141 -9.47 -1.36 -9.70
C ASN A 141 -8.36 -0.74 -8.86
N GLU A 142 -7.12 -1.15 -9.07
CA GLU A 142 -5.98 -0.77 -8.23
C GLU A 142 -5.69 0.74 -8.27
N ILE A 143 -5.80 1.37 -9.45
CA ILE A 143 -5.50 2.81 -9.61
C ILE A 143 -6.62 3.64 -9.01
N ASP A 144 -7.87 3.31 -9.29
CA ASP A 144 -9.03 4.04 -8.75
C ASP A 144 -9.08 3.91 -7.23
N PHE A 145 -8.77 2.71 -6.71
CA PHE A 145 -8.69 2.47 -5.28
C PHE A 145 -7.64 3.36 -4.62
N VAL A 146 -6.39 3.35 -5.09
CA VAL A 146 -5.32 4.12 -4.44
C VAL A 146 -5.57 5.62 -4.49
N LEU A 147 -6.20 6.12 -5.55
CA LEU A 147 -6.59 7.53 -5.66
C LEU A 147 -7.71 7.88 -4.67
N SER A 148 -8.72 7.02 -4.53
CA SER A 148 -9.82 7.24 -3.59
C SER A 148 -9.35 7.17 -2.14
N GLU A 149 -8.48 6.21 -1.82
CA GLU A 149 -7.93 6.06 -0.47
C GLU A 149 -7.02 7.24 -0.10
N ALA A 150 -6.20 7.72 -1.03
CA ALA A 150 -5.43 8.94 -0.83
C ALA A 150 -6.32 10.16 -0.57
N LYS A 151 -7.43 10.28 -1.31
CA LYS A 151 -8.40 11.35 -1.08
C LYS A 151 -9.04 11.24 0.30
N ARG A 152 -9.46 10.04 0.71
CA ARG A 152 -10.03 9.77 2.03
C ARG A 152 -9.07 10.19 3.14
N LEU A 153 -7.81 9.73 3.08
CA LEU A 153 -6.81 10.05 4.11
C LEU A 153 -6.46 11.54 4.16
N ARG A 154 -6.44 12.24 3.03
CA ARG A 154 -6.25 13.71 3.01
C ARG A 154 -7.38 14.44 3.72
N THR A 155 -8.60 13.90 3.68
CA THR A 155 -9.73 14.45 4.43
C THR A 155 -9.60 14.18 5.94
N VAL A 156 -9.17 12.97 6.31
CA VAL A 156 -9.01 12.59 7.72
C VAL A 156 -7.79 13.27 8.37
N TYR A 157 -6.71 13.44 7.60
CA TYR A 157 -5.44 14.02 8.07
C TYR A 157 -5.03 15.23 7.22
N PRO A 158 -5.69 16.38 7.34
CA PRO A 158 -5.51 17.52 6.42
C PRO A 158 -4.11 18.17 6.47
N GLN A 159 -3.33 17.90 7.53
CA GLN A 159 -1.96 18.40 7.65
C GLN A 159 -0.89 17.38 7.20
N ILE A 160 -1.32 16.21 6.76
CA ILE A 160 -0.42 15.14 6.31
C ILE A 160 -0.39 15.09 4.78
N THR A 161 0.80 15.03 4.22
CA THR A 161 0.97 14.83 2.79
C THR A 161 0.75 13.36 2.44
N VAL A 162 -0.35 13.05 1.73
CA VAL A 162 -0.69 11.68 1.31
C VAL A 162 -0.50 11.55 -0.20
N VAL A 163 0.33 10.59 -0.63
CA VAL A 163 0.71 10.42 -2.03
C VAL A 163 0.33 9.00 -2.51
N PRO A 164 -0.55 8.91 -3.53
CA PRO A 164 -0.83 7.63 -4.18
C PRO A 164 0.33 7.26 -5.10
N MET A 165 0.74 6.00 -5.05
CA MET A 165 1.79 5.43 -5.89
C MET A 165 1.34 4.12 -6.51
N TYR A 166 2.01 3.71 -7.57
CA TYR A 166 1.71 2.47 -8.27
C TYR A 166 2.99 1.70 -8.55
N TYR A 167 3.02 0.45 -8.14
CA TYR A 167 4.16 -0.45 -8.29
C TYR A 167 3.87 -1.48 -9.39
N LYS A 168 4.75 -1.60 -10.34
CA LYS A 168 4.70 -2.64 -11.35
C LYS A 168 5.52 -3.84 -10.91
N VAL A 169 4.82 -4.94 -10.64
CA VAL A 169 5.43 -6.17 -10.12
C VAL A 169 6.48 -6.75 -11.06
N GLU A 170 6.29 -6.61 -12.37
CA GLU A 170 7.20 -7.14 -13.38
C GLU A 170 8.53 -6.37 -13.47
N ASP A 171 8.47 -5.06 -13.24
CA ASP A 171 9.60 -4.15 -13.41
C ASP A 171 10.31 -3.88 -12.09
N ASN A 172 9.72 -4.27 -10.97
CA ASN A 172 10.16 -3.94 -9.61
C ASN A 172 10.30 -2.41 -9.39
N HIS A 173 9.35 -1.64 -9.96
CA HIS A 173 9.33 -0.17 -9.95
C HIS A 173 7.97 0.36 -9.53
#